data_0ebe9635cd879fdc8e40cc5680b16dc0
#
_entry.id   0ebe9635cd879fdc8e40cc5680b16dc0
#
_cell.length_a   1.000
_cell.length_b   1.000
_cell.length_c   1.000
_cell.angle_alpha   90.00
_cell.angle_beta   90.00
_cell.angle_gamma   90.00
#
_symmetry.space_group_name_H-M   'P 1'
#
loop_
_entity.id
_entity.type
_entity.pdbx_description
1 polymer ?
#
loop_
_entity_poly.entity_id
_entity_poly.type
_entity_poly.pdbx_seq_one_letter_code
_entity_poly.pdbx_strand_id
1 'polypeptide(L)'
;MRRGVKAAVWALFVLYGLVMLWLLFLRGRHPEFLRGYVENGIYWLLVRSTTNLVPFRTVADFLENIASGNDYLVRHAVVNLAGNVVMFVPLGLFLPLLFRRLRRYWRFLLVCALVIVVVETAQVLLTVGWADEDDLILNLCGASIGFPFGLLAVKLLDKGDRET
;
A
#
# COMPACT_ATOMS: atom_id res chain seq x y z
N MET A 1 -8.75 6.66 24.97
CA MET A 1 -9.20 5.37 24.38
C MET A 1 -9.05 4.25 25.40
N ARG A 2 -10.14 3.58 25.75
CA ARG A 2 -10.19 2.47 26.73
C ARG A 2 -9.25 1.32 26.33
N ARG A 3 -8.67 0.60 27.31
CA ARG A 3 -7.69 -0.47 27.03
C ARG A 3 -8.22 -1.53 26.07
N GLY A 4 -9.48 -1.96 26.23
CA GLY A 4 -10.11 -2.96 25.35
C GLY A 4 -10.24 -2.47 23.89
N VAL A 5 -10.69 -1.23 23.68
CA VAL A 5 -10.79 -0.62 22.34
C VAL A 5 -9.42 -0.53 21.69
N LYS A 6 -8.40 -0.11 22.47
CA LYS A 6 -7.03 -0.06 21.95
C LYS A 6 -6.51 -1.43 21.53
N ALA A 7 -6.77 -2.47 22.32
CA ALA A 7 -6.38 -3.84 21.98
C ALA A 7 -7.09 -4.33 20.70
N ALA A 8 -8.40 -4.06 20.55
CA ALA A 8 -9.15 -4.40 19.34
C ALA A 8 -8.59 -3.69 18.08
N VAL A 9 -8.28 -2.39 18.18
CA VAL A 9 -7.68 -1.63 17.07
C VAL A 9 -6.32 -2.19 16.69
N TRP A 10 -5.49 -2.58 17.65
CA TRP A 10 -4.22 -3.24 17.38
C TRP A 10 -4.40 -4.60 16.71
N ALA A 11 -5.36 -5.42 17.16
CA ALA A 11 -5.65 -6.71 16.53
C ALA A 11 -6.09 -6.54 15.08
N LEU A 12 -6.96 -5.56 14.78
CA LEU A 12 -7.38 -5.23 13.42
C LEU A 12 -6.22 -4.70 12.56
N PHE A 13 -5.33 -3.89 13.13
CA PHE A 13 -4.16 -3.39 12.42
C PHE A 13 -3.17 -4.53 12.07
N VAL A 14 -2.94 -5.46 13.00
CA VAL A 14 -2.11 -6.65 12.75
C VAL A 14 -2.73 -7.53 11.68
N LEU A 15 -4.05 -7.80 11.78
CA LEU A 15 -4.77 -8.56 10.75
C LEU A 15 -4.66 -7.90 9.37
N TYR A 16 -4.86 -6.57 9.30
CA TYR A 16 -4.65 -5.81 8.08
C TYR A 16 -3.22 -5.99 7.55
N GLY A 17 -2.21 -5.87 8.40
CA GLY A 17 -0.81 -6.07 8.01
C GLY A 17 -0.54 -7.47 7.45
N LEU A 18 -1.11 -8.52 8.07
CA LEU A 18 -0.99 -9.89 7.58
C LEU A 18 -1.67 -10.08 6.21
N VAL A 19 -2.87 -9.51 6.02
CA VAL A 19 -3.56 -9.52 4.73
C VAL A 19 -2.75 -8.79 3.66
N MET A 20 -2.18 -7.63 3.99
CA MET A 20 -1.31 -6.88 3.08
C MET A 20 -0.06 -7.67 2.70
N LEU A 21 0.61 -8.30 3.66
CA LEU A 21 1.77 -9.17 3.38
C LEU A 21 1.40 -10.33 2.45
N TRP A 22 0.25 -10.97 2.69
CA TRP A 22 -0.23 -12.03 1.83
C TRP A 22 -0.54 -11.54 0.40
N LEU A 23 -1.24 -10.40 0.28
CA LEU A 23 -1.60 -9.84 -1.02
C LEU A 23 -0.37 -9.38 -1.82
N LEU A 24 0.59 -8.73 -1.17
CA LEU A 24 1.73 -8.10 -1.83
C LEU A 24 2.87 -9.09 -2.13
N PHE A 25 3.04 -10.13 -1.33
CA PHE A 25 4.20 -11.02 -1.44
C PHE A 25 3.87 -12.46 -1.80
N LEU A 26 2.65 -12.94 -1.52
CA LEU A 26 2.32 -14.36 -1.67
C LEU A 26 1.25 -14.62 -2.73
N ARG A 27 0.22 -13.78 -2.82
CA ARG A 27 -0.88 -14.03 -3.76
C ARG A 27 -0.45 -13.91 -5.21
N GLY A 28 -0.43 -15.05 -5.93
CA GLY A 28 -0.03 -15.13 -7.34
C GLY A 28 1.43 -14.74 -7.58
N ARG A 29 2.27 -14.84 -6.55
CA ARG A 29 3.70 -14.58 -6.60
C ARG A 29 4.46 -15.87 -6.39
N HIS A 30 5.65 -15.97 -6.96
CA HIS A 30 6.46 -17.16 -6.98
C HIS A 30 7.89 -16.88 -6.46
N PRO A 31 8.04 -16.55 -5.16
CA PRO A 31 9.35 -16.23 -4.58
C PRO A 31 10.33 -17.41 -4.64
N GLU A 32 9.82 -18.65 -4.80
CA GLU A 32 10.61 -19.84 -4.99
C GLU A 32 11.48 -19.80 -6.25
N PHE A 33 11.12 -19.01 -7.26
CA PHE A 33 11.93 -18.86 -8.47
C PHE A 33 13.17 -17.98 -8.30
N LEU A 34 13.25 -17.18 -7.21
CA LEU A 34 14.38 -16.30 -6.94
C LEU A 34 15.72 -17.03 -7.03
N ARG A 35 15.79 -18.23 -6.44
CA ARG A 35 17.01 -19.05 -6.46
C ARG A 35 17.43 -19.39 -7.89
N GLY A 36 16.49 -19.81 -8.72
CA GLY A 36 16.77 -20.13 -10.13
C GLY A 36 17.23 -18.92 -10.93
N TYR A 37 16.69 -17.72 -10.66
CA TYR A 37 17.13 -16.49 -11.31
C TYR A 37 18.55 -16.10 -10.94
N VAL A 38 18.96 -16.32 -9.68
CA VAL A 38 20.33 -16.07 -9.22
C VAL A 38 21.28 -17.09 -9.83
N GLU A 39 20.95 -18.39 -9.80
CA GLU A 39 21.78 -19.48 -10.33
C GLU A 39 22.00 -19.35 -11.86
N ASN A 40 21.01 -18.86 -12.60
CA ASN A 40 21.10 -18.63 -14.04
C ASN A 40 21.69 -17.26 -14.44
N GLY A 41 22.08 -16.43 -13.46
CA GLY A 41 22.70 -15.11 -13.72
C GLY A 41 21.76 -14.05 -14.29
N ILE A 42 20.44 -14.28 -14.32
CA ILE A 42 19.44 -13.36 -14.88
C ILE A 42 18.81 -12.42 -13.84
N TYR A 43 19.14 -12.59 -12.57
CA TYR A 43 18.54 -11.85 -11.44
C TYR A 43 18.58 -10.31 -11.66
N TRP A 44 19.76 -9.75 -11.94
CA TRP A 44 19.91 -8.31 -12.12
C TRP A 44 19.24 -7.79 -13.39
N LEU A 45 19.11 -8.61 -14.41
CA LEU A 45 18.34 -8.26 -15.62
C LEU A 45 16.86 -8.12 -15.26
N LEU A 46 16.31 -9.06 -14.46
CA LEU A 46 14.93 -9.00 -13.98
C LEU A 46 14.71 -7.78 -13.10
N VAL A 47 15.55 -7.53 -12.10
CA VAL A 47 15.46 -6.35 -11.23
C VAL A 47 15.38 -5.06 -12.07
N ARG A 48 16.22 -4.92 -13.11
CA ARG A 48 16.18 -3.76 -14.00
C ARG A 48 14.89 -3.68 -14.82
N SER A 49 14.42 -4.81 -15.34
CA SER A 49 13.23 -4.85 -16.20
C SER A 49 11.93 -4.63 -15.43
N THR A 50 11.93 -4.89 -14.11
CA THR A 50 10.79 -4.70 -13.21
C THR A 50 10.81 -3.38 -12.46
N THR A 51 11.74 -2.47 -12.79
CA THR A 51 11.85 -1.16 -12.16
C THR A 51 11.46 -0.07 -13.17
N ASN A 52 10.36 0.64 -12.90
CA ASN A 52 9.92 1.80 -13.67
C ASN A 52 10.02 3.06 -12.79
N LEU A 53 10.95 3.94 -13.13
CA LEU A 53 11.16 5.22 -12.44
C LEU A 53 10.69 6.43 -13.25
N VAL A 54 9.78 6.23 -14.20
CA VAL A 54 9.21 7.32 -15.00
C VAL A 54 7.86 7.69 -14.42
N PRO A 55 7.74 8.86 -13.76
CA PRO A 55 6.50 9.28 -13.13
C PRO A 55 5.35 9.36 -14.13
N PHE A 56 4.17 8.94 -13.67
CA PHE A 56 2.91 8.96 -14.43
C PHE A 56 2.86 8.11 -15.68
N ARG A 57 3.88 7.29 -15.96
CA ARG A 57 3.87 6.40 -17.13
C ARG A 57 2.81 5.33 -17.00
N THR A 58 2.78 4.62 -15.90
CA THR A 58 1.80 3.54 -15.64
C THR A 58 0.39 4.10 -15.53
N VAL A 59 0.22 5.25 -14.91
CA VAL A 59 -1.08 5.95 -14.88
C VAL A 59 -1.52 6.35 -16.30
N ALA A 60 -0.62 6.87 -17.13
CA ALA A 60 -0.93 7.22 -18.53
C ALA A 60 -1.32 5.98 -19.35
N ASP A 61 -0.54 4.89 -19.27
CA ASP A 61 -0.83 3.62 -19.94
C ASP A 61 -2.19 3.06 -19.50
N PHE A 62 -2.55 3.18 -18.21
CA PHE A 62 -3.85 2.75 -17.72
C PHE A 62 -4.99 3.63 -18.21
N LEU A 63 -4.80 4.94 -18.31
CA LEU A 63 -5.81 5.84 -18.87
C LEU A 63 -6.04 5.57 -20.37
N GLU A 64 -4.98 5.30 -21.13
CA GLU A 64 -5.09 4.86 -22.52
C GLU A 64 -5.83 3.53 -22.66
N ASN A 65 -5.54 2.56 -21.79
CA ASN A 65 -6.26 1.29 -21.74
C ASN A 65 -7.76 1.48 -21.45
N ILE A 66 -8.11 2.39 -20.54
CA ILE A 66 -9.51 2.75 -20.27
C ILE A 66 -10.16 3.39 -21.50
N ALA A 67 -9.45 4.29 -22.19
CA ALA A 67 -9.95 4.96 -23.39
C ALA A 67 -10.08 4.03 -24.59
N SER A 68 -9.36 2.90 -24.61
CA SER A 68 -9.40 1.93 -25.72
C SER A 68 -10.74 1.24 -25.90
N GLY A 69 -11.60 1.24 -24.88
CA GLY A 69 -12.90 0.53 -24.87
C GLY A 69 -12.78 -1.00 -24.87
N ASN A 70 -11.58 -1.56 -24.72
CA ASN A 70 -11.39 -2.99 -24.58
C ASN A 70 -11.67 -3.42 -23.13
N ASP A 71 -12.75 -4.16 -22.91
CA ASP A 71 -13.24 -4.55 -21.57
C ASP A 71 -12.15 -5.21 -20.70
N TYR A 72 -11.28 -6.03 -21.28
CA TYR A 72 -10.20 -6.67 -20.55
C TYR A 72 -9.17 -5.65 -20.06
N LEU A 73 -8.72 -4.75 -20.94
CA LEU A 73 -7.73 -3.72 -20.61
C LEU A 73 -8.31 -2.71 -19.62
N VAL A 74 -9.56 -2.29 -19.82
CA VAL A 74 -10.28 -1.40 -18.89
C VAL A 74 -10.36 -2.02 -17.50
N ARG A 75 -10.82 -3.27 -17.41
CA ARG A 75 -10.93 -3.96 -16.12
C ARG A 75 -9.57 -4.08 -15.42
N HIS A 76 -8.53 -4.44 -16.17
CA HIS A 76 -7.19 -4.59 -15.62
C HIS A 76 -6.66 -3.25 -15.08
N ALA A 77 -6.78 -2.17 -15.86
CA ALA A 77 -6.37 -0.83 -15.46
C ALA A 77 -7.11 -0.34 -14.21
N VAL A 78 -8.46 -0.46 -14.19
CA VAL A 78 -9.28 -0.03 -13.05
C VAL A 78 -8.95 -0.82 -11.79
N VAL A 79 -8.78 -2.15 -11.89
CA VAL A 79 -8.43 -2.99 -10.73
C VAL A 79 -7.08 -2.62 -10.17
N ASN A 80 -6.07 -2.33 -11.01
CA ASN A 80 -4.74 -1.91 -10.54
C ASN A 80 -4.77 -0.54 -9.88
N LEU A 81 -5.33 0.48 -10.56
CA LEU A 81 -5.44 1.84 -10.00
C LEU A 81 -6.22 1.86 -8.69
N ALA A 82 -7.44 1.30 -8.72
CA ALA A 82 -8.29 1.26 -7.53
C ALA A 82 -7.70 0.37 -6.43
N GLY A 83 -7.07 -0.75 -6.81
CA GLY A 83 -6.43 -1.67 -5.88
C GLY A 83 -5.35 -1.00 -5.06
N ASN A 84 -4.41 -0.31 -5.71
CA ASN A 84 -3.33 0.41 -5.02
C ASN A 84 -3.88 1.48 -4.07
N VAL A 85 -4.85 2.27 -4.51
CA VAL A 85 -5.49 3.27 -3.64
C VAL A 85 -6.21 2.61 -2.46
N VAL A 86 -7.13 1.66 -2.73
CA VAL A 86 -8.02 1.08 -1.71
C VAL A 86 -7.26 0.28 -0.67
N MET A 87 -6.22 -0.45 -1.07
CA MET A 87 -5.41 -1.25 -0.15
C MET A 87 -4.73 -0.42 0.93
N PHE A 88 -4.38 0.84 0.66
CA PHE A 88 -3.69 1.71 1.62
C PHE A 88 -4.61 2.65 2.42
N VAL A 89 -5.91 2.73 2.11
CA VAL A 89 -6.89 3.48 2.93
C VAL A 89 -6.89 3.04 4.39
N PRO A 90 -6.89 1.73 4.74
CA PRO A 90 -6.84 1.31 6.14
C PRO A 90 -5.55 1.73 6.85
N LEU A 91 -4.41 1.78 6.16
CA LEU A 91 -3.15 2.29 6.73
C LEU A 91 -3.34 3.74 7.20
N GLY A 92 -3.98 4.56 6.36
CA GLY A 92 -4.32 5.95 6.67
C GLY A 92 -5.24 6.10 7.89
N LEU A 93 -6.17 5.17 8.07
CA LEU A 93 -7.06 5.14 9.22
C LEU A 93 -6.33 4.71 10.50
N PHE A 94 -5.56 3.62 10.46
CA PHE A 94 -4.96 3.03 11.66
C PHE A 94 -3.81 3.85 12.23
N LEU A 95 -2.94 4.43 11.38
CA LEU A 95 -1.74 5.13 11.86
C LEU A 95 -2.02 6.30 12.79
N PRO A 96 -2.90 7.28 12.48
CA PRO A 96 -3.20 8.38 13.40
C PRO A 96 -4.01 7.93 14.63
N LEU A 97 -4.75 6.82 14.51
CA LEU A 97 -5.53 6.22 15.59
C LEU A 97 -4.61 5.59 16.63
N LEU A 98 -3.60 4.83 16.19
CA LEU A 98 -2.65 4.13 17.07
C LEU A 98 -1.50 5.00 17.55
N PHE A 99 -1.00 5.91 16.71
CA PHE A 99 0.20 6.68 16.99
C PHE A 99 -0.08 8.17 17.06
N ARG A 100 -0.12 8.75 18.26
CA ARG A 100 -0.39 10.18 18.48
C ARG A 100 0.55 11.10 17.69
N ARG A 101 1.82 10.70 17.48
CA ARG A 101 2.80 11.50 16.72
C ARG A 101 2.44 11.60 15.24
N LEU A 102 1.71 10.63 14.69
CA LEU A 102 1.28 10.56 13.30
C LEU A 102 -0.06 11.27 13.03
N ARG A 103 -0.63 11.97 14.02
CA ARG A 103 -1.78 12.86 13.82
C ARG A 103 -1.40 14.18 13.11
N ARG A 104 -0.10 14.45 12.92
CA ARG A 104 0.40 15.53 12.07
C ARG A 104 0.62 14.98 10.65
N TYR A 105 -0.08 15.56 9.67
CA TYR A 105 -0.14 15.04 8.30
C TYR A 105 1.24 14.83 7.66
N TRP A 106 2.18 15.76 7.77
CA TRP A 106 3.50 15.63 7.18
C TRP A 106 4.31 14.43 7.76
N ARG A 107 4.19 14.14 9.08
CA ARG A 107 4.85 12.99 9.71
C ARG A 107 4.21 11.68 9.27
N PHE A 108 2.89 11.69 9.18
CA PHE A 108 2.11 10.58 8.65
C PHE A 108 2.54 10.27 7.21
N LEU A 109 2.58 11.28 6.33
CA LEU A 109 2.95 11.12 4.93
C LEU A 109 4.38 10.58 4.78
N LEU A 110 5.33 11.09 5.57
CA LEU A 110 6.71 10.62 5.57
C LEU A 110 6.82 9.15 5.97
N VAL A 111 6.09 8.73 7.01
CA VAL A 111 6.08 7.33 7.46
C VAL A 111 5.42 6.44 6.42
N CYS A 112 4.30 6.86 5.83
CA CYS A 112 3.66 6.10 4.75
C CYS A 112 4.59 5.95 3.55
N ALA A 113 5.23 7.03 3.09
CA ALA A 113 6.19 6.97 1.99
C ALA A 113 7.32 5.99 2.28
N LEU A 114 7.91 6.06 3.48
CA LEU A 114 8.98 5.13 3.88
C LEU A 114 8.51 3.67 3.88
N VAL A 115 7.33 3.39 4.42
CA VAL A 115 6.76 2.02 4.43
C VAL A 115 6.53 1.52 3.02
N ILE A 116 5.96 2.34 2.13
CA ILE A 116 5.69 1.95 0.75
C ILE A 116 7.00 1.68 0.01
N VAL A 117 7.98 2.58 0.08
CA VAL A 117 9.29 2.39 -0.56
C VAL A 117 9.98 1.12 -0.08
N VAL A 118 9.91 0.81 1.23
CA VAL A 118 10.46 -0.44 1.78
C VAL A 118 9.75 -1.67 1.20
N VAL A 119 8.42 -1.62 1.10
CA VAL A 119 7.62 -2.72 0.53
C VAL A 119 7.96 -2.93 -0.94
N GLU A 120 7.96 -1.88 -1.77
CA GLU A 120 8.29 -1.96 -3.20
C GLU A 120 9.73 -2.45 -3.42
N THR A 121 10.69 -1.91 -2.66
CA THR A 121 12.07 -2.40 -2.72
C THR A 121 12.15 -3.89 -2.39
N ALA A 122 11.44 -4.34 -1.35
CA ALA A 122 11.40 -5.75 -0.99
C ALA A 122 10.75 -6.61 -2.10
N GLN A 123 9.68 -6.13 -2.74
CA GLN A 123 9.02 -6.84 -3.84
C GLN A 123 9.96 -7.03 -5.05
N VAL A 124 10.73 -6.01 -5.42
CA VAL A 124 11.71 -6.09 -6.50
C VAL A 124 12.85 -7.04 -6.13
N LEU A 125 13.42 -6.89 -4.94
CA LEU A 125 14.54 -7.74 -4.50
C LEU A 125 14.14 -9.21 -4.36
N LEU A 126 12.89 -9.50 -4.03
CA LEU A 126 12.34 -10.85 -3.99
C LEU A 126 11.80 -11.32 -5.35
N THR A 127 11.87 -10.48 -6.38
CA THR A 127 11.32 -10.76 -7.74
C THR A 127 9.83 -11.15 -7.74
N VAL A 128 9.08 -10.64 -6.76
CA VAL A 128 7.65 -10.90 -6.60
C VAL A 128 6.76 -9.72 -6.99
N GLY A 129 7.33 -8.62 -7.44
CA GLY A 129 6.61 -7.40 -7.82
C GLY A 129 7.46 -6.51 -8.73
N TRP A 130 6.87 -5.38 -9.07
CA TRP A 130 7.46 -4.33 -9.88
C TRP A 130 7.62 -3.11 -8.99
N ALA A 131 8.76 -2.41 -9.07
CA ALA A 131 8.87 -1.08 -8.48
C ALA A 131 8.37 -0.08 -9.52
N ASP A 132 7.29 0.57 -9.18
CA ASP A 132 6.68 1.60 -10.01
C ASP A 132 6.49 2.88 -9.19
N GLU A 133 7.04 3.98 -9.68
CA GLU A 133 6.91 5.27 -9.00
C GLU A 133 5.45 5.71 -8.89
N ASP A 134 4.60 5.29 -9.83
CA ASP A 134 3.17 5.55 -9.80
C ASP A 134 2.47 4.78 -8.66
N ASP A 135 2.94 3.60 -8.30
CA ASP A 135 2.41 2.84 -7.16
C ASP A 135 2.67 3.59 -5.85
N LEU A 136 3.84 4.23 -5.68
CA LEU A 136 4.09 5.10 -4.54
C LEU A 136 3.07 6.23 -4.44
N ILE A 137 2.75 6.90 -5.55
CA ILE A 137 1.79 8.00 -5.62
C ILE A 137 0.38 7.50 -5.28
N LEU A 138 -0.07 6.42 -5.89
CA LEU A 138 -1.40 5.84 -5.69
C LEU A 138 -1.60 5.33 -4.26
N ASN A 139 -0.60 4.65 -3.72
CA ASN A 139 -0.61 4.14 -2.35
C ASN A 139 -0.64 5.28 -1.32
N LEU A 140 0.14 6.35 -1.54
CA LEU A 140 0.09 7.56 -0.71
C LEU A 140 -1.26 8.28 -0.81
N CYS A 141 -1.86 8.35 -2.00
CA CYS A 141 -3.23 8.87 -2.16
C CYS A 141 -4.22 8.06 -1.33
N GLY A 142 -4.16 6.73 -1.39
CA GLY A 142 -5.00 5.84 -0.60
C GLY A 142 -4.85 6.09 0.91
N ALA A 143 -3.61 6.12 1.40
CA ALA A 143 -3.33 6.43 2.80
C ALA A 143 -3.84 7.83 3.20
N SER A 144 -3.69 8.83 2.31
CA SER A 144 -4.16 10.19 2.55
C SER A 144 -5.68 10.29 2.62
N ILE A 145 -6.41 9.49 1.84
CA ILE A 145 -7.88 9.37 1.94
C ILE A 145 -8.27 8.79 3.30
N GLY A 146 -7.56 7.77 3.80
CA GLY A 146 -7.82 7.16 5.10
C GLY A 146 -7.54 8.05 6.30
N PHE A 147 -6.59 8.97 6.19
CA PHE A 147 -6.10 9.81 7.28
C PHE A 147 -7.18 10.63 8.01
N PRO A 148 -8.08 11.40 7.33
CA PRO A 148 -9.13 12.15 8.01
C PRO A 148 -10.11 11.25 8.76
N PHE A 149 -10.39 10.06 8.27
CA PHE A 149 -11.25 9.09 8.97
C PHE A 149 -10.56 8.58 10.25
N GLY A 150 -9.24 8.39 10.23
CA GLY A 150 -8.47 8.06 11.42
C GLY A 150 -8.50 9.18 12.47
N LEU A 151 -8.37 10.44 12.07
CA LEU A 151 -8.52 11.58 12.97
C LEU A 151 -9.93 11.71 13.53
N LEU A 152 -10.96 11.47 12.70
CA LEU A 152 -12.36 11.47 13.15
C LEU A 152 -12.60 10.36 14.19
N ALA A 153 -12.11 9.16 13.95
CA ALA A 153 -12.21 8.04 14.88
C ALA A 153 -11.55 8.37 16.24
N VAL A 154 -10.38 9.03 16.22
CA VAL A 154 -9.73 9.53 17.45
C VAL A 154 -10.65 10.46 18.23
N LYS A 155 -11.25 11.46 17.54
CA LYS A 155 -12.15 12.43 18.20
C LYS A 155 -13.37 11.75 18.83
N LEU A 156 -13.98 10.81 18.13
CA LEU A 156 -15.17 10.09 18.60
C LEU A 156 -14.84 9.21 19.84
N LEU A 157 -13.72 8.49 19.79
CA LEU A 157 -13.29 7.64 20.89
C LEU A 157 -12.86 8.45 22.13
N ASP A 158 -12.18 9.57 21.94
CA ASP A 158 -11.77 10.46 23.03
C ASP A 158 -12.99 11.18 23.68
N LYS A 159 -14.07 11.43 22.91
CA LYS A 159 -15.33 11.97 23.43
C LYS A 159 -16.07 10.93 24.29
N GLY A 160 -16.23 9.72 23.81
CA GLY A 160 -16.87 8.63 24.54
C GLY A 160 -16.19 8.27 25.88
N ASP A 161 -14.87 8.48 25.99
CA ASP A 161 -14.11 8.27 27.24
C ASP A 161 -14.37 9.38 28.29
N ARG A 162 -14.94 10.54 27.92
CA ARG A 162 -15.25 11.65 28.84
C ARG A 162 -16.67 11.63 29.38
N GLU A 163 -17.57 10.94 28.69
CA GLU A 163 -19.00 10.87 29.04
C GLU A 163 -19.32 9.64 29.91
N THR A 164 -18.34 8.80 30.21
CA THR A 164 -18.43 7.60 31.07
C THR A 164 -17.48 7.68 32.24
#